data_b39d2888d7d4e1825174dc3f442b670c
#
_entry.id   b39d2888d7d4e1825174dc3f442b670c
#
_cell.length_a   1.000
_cell.length_b   1.000
_cell.length_c   1.000
_cell.angle_alpha   90.00
_cell.angle_beta   90.00
_cell.angle_gamma   90.00
#
_symmetry.space_group_name_H-M   'P 1'
#
loop_
_entity.id
_entity.type
_entity.pdbx_description
1 polymer ?
#
loop_
_entity_poly.entity_id
_entity_poly.type
_entity_poly.pdbx_seq_one_letter_code
_entity_poly.pdbx_strand_id
1 'polypeptide(L)'
;TSVYGAFGKFLDSNSLTLEDIQKVMITGAGSSYVSKSIYNLPCEKIAEFKSIGLGGLYLSKLDSAIITSCGTGTALVYAKAGEEPKYLGGTGVGGGTLVGLSKKLLSMDNVEHISNLAKTGSTEKVDLKIKDITKADIVPGFGDIMTASNFGLMDDRATKADIALGIINMVFETIGMISIFAAR
;
A
#
# COMPACT_ATOMS: atom_id res chain seq x y z
N THR A 1 -7.16 18.48 -6.14
CA THR A 1 -8.09 19.11 -5.19
C THR A 1 -7.28 19.73 -4.07
N SER A 2 -7.52 21.00 -3.73
CA SER A 2 -6.86 21.64 -2.60
C SER A 2 -7.37 21.05 -1.27
N VAL A 3 -6.56 21.14 -0.20
CA VAL A 3 -6.98 20.69 1.14
C VAL A 3 -8.27 21.42 1.58
N TYR A 4 -8.37 22.71 1.29
CA TYR A 4 -9.57 23.49 1.58
C TYR A 4 -10.80 22.97 0.84
N GLY A 5 -10.69 22.67 -0.45
CA GLY A 5 -11.81 22.11 -1.21
C GLY A 5 -12.21 20.71 -0.75
N ALA A 6 -11.24 19.86 -0.36
CA ALA A 6 -11.54 18.56 0.19
C ALA A 6 -12.26 18.66 1.54
N PHE A 7 -11.83 19.59 2.40
CA PHE A 7 -12.47 19.82 3.69
C PHE A 7 -13.88 20.37 3.54
N GLY A 8 -14.10 21.36 2.65
CA GLY A 8 -15.44 21.88 2.34
C GLY A 8 -16.37 20.78 1.86
N LYS A 9 -15.93 19.95 0.90
CA LYS A 9 -16.72 18.82 0.43
C LYS A 9 -17.06 17.81 1.54
N PHE A 10 -16.12 17.58 2.46
CA PHE A 10 -16.38 16.73 3.63
C PHE A 10 -17.51 17.29 4.51
N LEU A 11 -17.49 18.59 4.81
CA LEU A 11 -18.54 19.25 5.58
C LEU A 11 -19.90 19.10 4.88
N ASP A 12 -19.96 19.47 3.60
CA ASP A 12 -21.19 19.37 2.80
C ASP A 12 -21.75 17.93 2.77
N SER A 13 -20.88 16.95 2.53
CA SER A 13 -21.28 15.53 2.44
C SER A 13 -21.80 14.96 3.76
N ASN A 14 -21.45 15.56 4.88
CA ASN A 14 -21.88 15.13 6.23
C ASN A 14 -22.89 16.08 6.87
N SER A 15 -23.38 17.08 6.14
CA SER A 15 -24.29 18.10 6.65
C SER A 15 -23.74 18.83 7.89
N LEU A 16 -22.44 19.09 7.90
CA LEU A 16 -21.73 19.79 8.97
C LEU A 16 -21.42 21.23 8.55
N THR A 17 -21.37 22.12 9.54
CA THR A 17 -20.92 23.51 9.41
C THR A 17 -19.54 23.69 10.05
N LEU A 18 -18.89 24.82 9.84
CA LEU A 18 -17.64 25.15 10.52
C LEU A 18 -17.80 25.24 12.05
N GLU A 19 -18.99 25.60 12.53
CA GLU A 19 -19.30 25.71 13.95
C GLU A 19 -19.36 24.36 14.67
N ASP A 20 -19.63 23.28 13.92
CA ASP A 20 -19.65 21.91 14.46
C ASP A 20 -18.23 21.35 14.66
N ILE A 21 -17.20 22.04 14.15
CA ILE A 21 -15.81 21.55 14.16
C ILE A 21 -14.99 22.32 15.21
N GLN A 22 -14.54 21.62 16.23
CA GLN A 22 -13.68 22.19 17.28
C GLN A 22 -12.22 22.30 16.84
N LYS A 23 -11.72 21.33 16.09
CA LYS A 23 -10.30 21.20 15.72
C LYS A 23 -10.13 20.31 14.49
N VAL A 24 -9.14 20.60 13.67
CA VAL A 24 -8.75 19.77 12.52
C VAL A 24 -7.44 19.05 12.84
N MET A 25 -7.45 17.74 12.76
CA MET A 25 -6.25 16.91 12.92
C MET A 25 -5.65 16.62 11.55
N ILE A 26 -4.35 16.87 11.39
CA ILE A 26 -3.66 16.74 10.11
C ILE A 26 -2.51 15.74 10.25
N THR A 27 -2.39 14.81 9.31
CA THR A 27 -1.30 13.84 9.26
C THR A 27 -0.83 13.60 7.81
N GLY A 28 0.23 12.80 7.66
CA GLY A 28 0.83 12.46 6.38
C GLY A 28 1.93 13.43 5.96
N ALA A 29 2.78 12.99 5.02
CA ALA A 29 3.93 13.75 4.53
C ALA A 29 3.55 15.14 4.00
N GLY A 30 2.38 15.26 3.34
CA GLY A 30 1.84 16.52 2.81
C GLY A 30 1.37 17.51 3.88
N SER A 31 1.27 17.10 5.14
CA SER A 31 0.82 17.98 6.23
C SER A 31 1.74 19.19 6.46
N SER A 32 3.01 19.11 6.03
CA SER A 32 3.99 20.19 6.11
C SER A 32 3.59 21.42 5.29
N TYR A 33 2.81 21.22 4.21
CA TYR A 33 2.34 22.31 3.33
C TYR A 33 1.04 22.96 3.83
N VAL A 34 0.41 22.42 4.87
CA VAL A 34 -0.82 22.98 5.41
C VAL A 34 -0.49 24.07 6.43
N SER A 35 -1.12 25.23 6.31
CA SER A 35 -1.00 26.33 7.25
C SER A 35 -1.47 25.93 8.66
N LYS A 36 -1.23 26.82 9.64
CA LYS A 36 -1.64 26.58 11.04
C LYS A 36 -3.16 26.51 11.24
N SER A 37 -3.96 26.94 10.26
CA SER A 37 -5.44 26.93 10.32
C SER A 37 -6.04 26.57 8.97
N ILE A 38 -7.19 25.90 8.99
CA ILE A 38 -8.06 25.67 7.83
C ILE A 38 -9.39 26.34 8.15
N TYR A 39 -9.80 27.32 7.33
CA TYR A 39 -11.01 28.15 7.57
C TYR A 39 -11.04 28.75 8.99
N ASN A 40 -9.90 29.22 9.49
CA ASN A 40 -9.69 29.72 10.86
C ASN A 40 -9.87 28.68 11.99
N LEU A 41 -10.12 27.42 11.68
CA LEU A 41 -10.14 26.36 12.66
C LEU A 41 -8.72 26.00 13.09
N PRO A 42 -8.48 25.77 14.40
CA PRO A 42 -7.17 25.33 14.87
C PRO A 42 -6.80 23.96 14.28
N CYS A 43 -5.57 23.86 13.78
CA CYS A 43 -5.04 22.61 13.21
C CYS A 43 -3.94 22.05 14.11
N GLU A 44 -4.01 20.75 14.38
CA GLU A 44 -2.98 20.02 15.10
C GLU A 44 -2.36 18.96 14.18
N LYS A 45 -1.02 18.94 14.13
CA LYS A 45 -0.29 17.96 13.33
C LYS A 45 0.03 16.76 14.20
N ILE A 46 -0.31 15.57 13.68
CA ILE A 46 0.04 14.28 14.29
C ILE A 46 1.03 13.57 13.41
N ALA A 47 2.04 12.95 14.03
CA ALA A 47 3.02 12.14 13.32
C ALA A 47 2.31 11.01 12.53
N GLU A 48 2.70 10.82 11.28
CA GLU A 48 2.06 9.89 10.36
C GLU A 48 2.04 8.47 10.93
N PHE A 49 3.17 7.97 11.41
CA PHE A 49 3.26 6.60 11.95
C PHE A 49 2.48 6.41 13.26
N LYS A 50 2.33 7.47 14.05
CA LYS A 50 1.44 7.47 15.20
C LYS A 50 -0.02 7.29 14.78
N SER A 51 -0.44 8.04 13.77
CA SER A 51 -1.80 7.93 13.23
C SER A 51 -2.07 6.56 12.62
N ILE A 52 -1.10 6.00 11.88
CA ILE A 52 -1.18 4.65 11.29
C ILE A 52 -1.32 3.60 12.40
N GLY A 53 -0.45 3.64 13.42
CA GLY A 53 -0.45 2.67 14.50
C GLY A 53 -1.74 2.69 15.32
N LEU A 54 -2.14 3.87 15.80
CA LEU A 54 -3.36 4.02 16.58
C LEU A 54 -4.63 3.71 15.75
N GLY A 55 -4.66 4.16 14.49
CA GLY A 55 -5.76 3.88 13.59
C GLY A 55 -5.89 2.39 13.28
N GLY A 56 -4.77 1.69 13.10
CA GLY A 56 -4.75 0.24 12.87
C GLY A 56 -5.30 -0.54 14.07
N LEU A 57 -4.90 -0.21 15.30
CA LEU A 57 -5.46 -0.83 16.52
C LEU A 57 -6.96 -0.52 16.65
N TYR A 58 -7.36 0.73 16.43
CA TYR A 58 -8.76 1.12 16.52
C TYR A 58 -9.64 0.33 15.55
N LEU A 59 -9.21 0.15 14.29
CA LEU A 59 -9.97 -0.56 13.26
C LEU A 59 -9.96 -2.08 13.47
N SER A 60 -8.82 -2.66 13.84
CA SER A 60 -8.68 -4.11 14.04
C SER A 60 -9.26 -4.60 15.35
N LYS A 61 -9.41 -3.73 16.36
CA LYS A 61 -9.80 -4.05 17.73
C LYS A 61 -8.79 -4.99 18.43
N LEU A 62 -7.55 -5.01 17.99
CA LEU A 62 -6.47 -5.77 18.60
C LEU A 62 -5.74 -4.92 19.64
N ASP A 63 -5.23 -5.56 20.70
CA ASP A 63 -4.41 -4.90 21.72
C ASP A 63 -2.98 -4.63 21.24
N SER A 64 -2.49 -5.44 20.30
CA SER A 64 -1.20 -5.22 19.62
C SER A 64 -1.21 -5.78 18.21
N ALA A 65 -0.54 -5.09 17.30
CA ALA A 65 -0.45 -5.50 15.90
C ALA A 65 0.76 -4.87 15.19
N ILE A 66 1.20 -5.49 14.11
CA ILE A 66 1.99 -4.84 13.06
C ILE A 66 1.02 -4.38 11.98
N ILE A 67 0.99 -3.09 11.75
CA ILE A 67 0.15 -2.45 10.75
C ILE A 67 0.98 -2.22 9.50
N THR A 68 0.57 -2.84 8.40
CA THR A 68 1.14 -2.63 7.07
C THR A 68 0.31 -1.56 6.34
N SER A 69 0.86 -0.36 6.24
CA SER A 69 0.22 0.76 5.55
C SER A 69 0.68 0.83 4.11
N CYS A 70 -0.19 0.43 3.18
CA CYS A 70 0.07 0.45 1.74
C CYS A 70 -0.49 1.73 1.12
N GLY A 71 0.39 2.70 0.90
CA GLY A 71 0.10 3.95 0.20
C GLY A 71 0.88 4.05 -1.12
N THR A 72 1.52 5.17 -1.39
CA THR A 72 2.46 5.33 -2.52
C THR A 72 3.61 4.32 -2.41
N GLY A 73 4.23 4.23 -1.24
CA GLY A 73 5.07 3.13 -0.80
C GLY A 73 4.39 2.36 0.32
N THR A 74 5.16 1.54 1.06
CA THR A 74 4.64 0.73 2.17
C THR A 74 5.42 1.00 3.44
N ALA A 75 4.72 1.23 4.55
CA ALA A 75 5.28 1.41 5.88
C ALA A 75 4.79 0.33 6.83
N LEU A 76 5.65 -0.12 7.73
CA LEU A 76 5.36 -1.10 8.78
C LEU A 76 5.45 -0.42 10.13
N VAL A 77 4.38 -0.48 10.92
CA VAL A 77 4.28 0.15 12.22
C VAL A 77 3.81 -0.88 13.24
N TYR A 78 4.62 -1.13 14.26
CA TYR A 78 4.18 -1.87 15.44
C TYR A 78 3.41 -0.94 16.37
N ALA A 79 2.24 -1.36 16.80
CA ALA A 79 1.44 -0.64 17.77
C ALA A 79 0.93 -1.59 18.85
N LYS A 80 0.86 -1.06 20.09
CA LYS A 80 0.31 -1.75 21.26
C LYS A 80 -0.49 -0.76 22.09
N ALA A 81 -1.62 -1.21 22.62
CA ALA A 81 -2.50 -0.38 23.43
C ALA A 81 -1.75 0.22 24.62
N GLY A 82 -1.86 1.53 24.81
CA GLY A 82 -1.17 2.26 25.88
C GLY A 82 0.30 2.59 25.63
N GLU A 83 0.87 2.16 24.49
CA GLU A 83 2.25 2.46 24.14
C GLU A 83 2.32 3.37 22.87
N GLU A 84 3.43 4.09 22.70
CA GLU A 84 3.65 4.90 21.50
C GLU A 84 3.98 3.98 20.31
N PRO A 85 3.30 4.09 19.17
CA PRO A 85 3.57 3.27 18.01
C PRO A 85 5.00 3.42 17.48
N LYS A 86 5.61 2.31 17.06
CA LYS A 86 7.00 2.23 16.62
C LYS A 86 7.08 1.94 15.12
N TYR A 87 7.73 2.81 14.37
CA TYR A 87 8.07 2.55 12.96
C TYR A 87 9.12 1.44 12.88
N LEU A 88 8.82 0.37 12.15
CA LEU A 88 9.71 -0.78 11.97
C LEU A 88 10.52 -0.71 10.67
N GLY A 89 10.08 0.09 9.71
CA GLY A 89 10.68 0.20 8.40
C GLY A 89 9.62 0.24 7.29
N GLY A 90 10.07 0.11 6.07
CA GLY A 90 9.18 0.12 4.90
C GLY A 90 9.93 -0.08 3.60
N THR A 91 9.22 0.06 2.51
CA THR A 91 9.77 -0.01 1.15
C THR A 91 9.12 1.02 0.24
N GLY A 92 9.86 1.45 -0.79
CA GLY A 92 9.29 2.25 -1.88
C GLY A 92 8.32 1.49 -2.78
N VAL A 93 8.21 0.15 -2.60
CA VAL A 93 7.25 -0.67 -3.35
C VAL A 93 5.88 -0.54 -2.72
N GLY A 94 4.89 -0.14 -3.52
CA GLY A 94 3.51 0.07 -3.08
C GLY A 94 2.61 0.46 -4.25
N GLY A 95 1.53 1.17 -3.96
CA GLY A 95 0.58 1.64 -4.97
C GLY A 95 1.20 2.53 -6.05
N GLY A 96 2.18 3.36 -5.68
CA GLY A 96 2.93 4.18 -6.63
C GLY A 96 3.72 3.33 -7.62
N THR A 97 4.35 2.24 -7.16
CA THR A 97 5.06 1.29 -8.02
C THR A 97 4.09 0.60 -8.98
N LEU A 98 2.96 0.10 -8.46
CA LEU A 98 1.93 -0.55 -9.26
C LEU A 98 1.44 0.37 -10.39
N VAL A 99 1.04 1.58 -10.07
CA VAL A 99 0.51 2.54 -11.06
C VAL A 99 1.61 2.97 -12.05
N GLY A 100 2.82 3.28 -11.55
CA GLY A 100 3.93 3.73 -12.38
C GLY A 100 4.37 2.70 -13.42
N LEU A 101 4.52 1.43 -13.00
CA LEU A 101 4.86 0.34 -13.90
C LEU A 101 3.72 0.03 -14.88
N SER A 102 2.48 -0.01 -14.41
CA SER A 102 1.31 -0.22 -15.27
C SER A 102 1.16 0.88 -16.30
N LYS A 103 1.41 2.13 -15.94
CA LYS A 103 1.40 3.24 -16.89
C LYS A 103 2.46 3.08 -17.96
N LYS A 104 3.67 2.66 -17.59
CA LYS A 104 4.79 2.47 -18.53
C LYS A 104 4.61 1.25 -19.42
N LEU A 105 4.24 0.11 -18.85
CA LEU A 105 4.22 -1.19 -19.55
C LEU A 105 2.88 -1.48 -20.24
N LEU A 106 1.78 -0.98 -19.66
CA LEU A 106 0.42 -1.28 -20.15
C LEU A 106 -0.30 -0.07 -20.73
N SER A 107 0.25 1.15 -20.56
CA SER A 107 -0.42 2.43 -20.85
C SER A 107 -1.71 2.60 -20.03
N MET A 108 -1.74 2.11 -18.81
CA MET A 108 -2.88 2.14 -17.89
C MET A 108 -2.46 2.69 -16.52
N ASP A 109 -3.30 3.55 -15.92
CA ASP A 109 -3.06 4.12 -14.60
C ASP A 109 -4.29 4.01 -13.67
N ASN A 110 -5.41 3.50 -14.18
CA ASN A 110 -6.58 3.20 -13.37
C ASN A 110 -6.43 1.81 -12.71
N VAL A 111 -6.36 1.78 -11.37
CA VAL A 111 -6.11 0.56 -10.59
C VAL A 111 -7.21 -0.49 -10.78
N GLU A 112 -8.47 -0.08 -10.91
CA GLU A 112 -9.58 -1.00 -11.13
C GLU A 112 -9.46 -1.69 -12.50
N HIS A 113 -9.12 -0.93 -13.55
CA HIS A 113 -8.88 -1.49 -14.88
C HIS A 113 -7.69 -2.46 -14.89
N ILE A 114 -6.60 -2.10 -14.22
CA ILE A 114 -5.41 -2.96 -14.08
C ILE A 114 -5.79 -4.26 -13.35
N SER A 115 -6.49 -4.16 -12.24
CA SER A 115 -6.95 -5.32 -11.45
C SER A 115 -7.89 -6.22 -12.26
N ASN A 116 -8.83 -5.65 -13.01
CA ASN A 116 -9.73 -6.42 -13.85
C ASN A 116 -8.99 -7.12 -14.99
N LEU A 117 -8.02 -6.47 -15.62
CA LEU A 117 -7.19 -7.07 -16.65
C LEU A 117 -6.37 -8.25 -16.10
N ALA A 118 -5.78 -8.10 -14.92
CA ALA A 118 -4.96 -9.12 -14.27
C ALA A 118 -5.73 -10.40 -13.94
N LYS A 119 -7.05 -10.35 -13.76
CA LYS A 119 -7.88 -11.54 -13.44
C LYS A 119 -7.80 -12.65 -14.47
N THR A 120 -7.46 -12.32 -15.72
CA THR A 120 -7.33 -13.28 -16.83
C THR A 120 -5.86 -13.59 -17.17
N GLY A 121 -4.92 -13.02 -16.42
CA GLY A 121 -3.49 -13.23 -16.63
C GLY A 121 -2.93 -14.45 -15.92
N SER A 122 -1.72 -14.82 -16.30
CA SER A 122 -0.89 -15.84 -15.65
C SER A 122 0.53 -15.32 -15.48
N THR A 123 1.16 -15.57 -14.34
CA THR A 123 2.57 -15.20 -14.12
C THR A 123 3.55 -16.15 -14.77
N GLU A 124 3.12 -17.28 -15.35
CA GLU A 124 4.00 -18.31 -15.92
C GLU A 124 4.85 -17.85 -17.11
N LYS A 125 4.47 -16.77 -17.77
CA LYS A 125 5.24 -16.18 -18.88
C LYS A 125 5.95 -14.88 -18.49
N VAL A 126 5.85 -14.50 -17.24
CA VAL A 126 6.40 -13.25 -16.70
C VAL A 126 7.44 -13.51 -15.63
N ASP A 127 7.05 -14.28 -14.62
CA ASP A 127 7.91 -14.57 -13.46
C ASP A 127 8.69 -15.88 -13.67
N LEU A 128 9.98 -15.85 -13.37
CA LEU A 128 10.78 -17.05 -13.27
C LEU A 128 10.47 -17.75 -11.94
N LYS A 129 10.02 -18.98 -11.98
CA LYS A 129 9.67 -19.77 -10.80
C LYS A 129 10.83 -20.68 -10.37
N ILE A 130 10.85 -21.13 -9.13
CA ILE A 130 11.85 -22.07 -8.61
C ILE A 130 11.84 -23.36 -9.42
N LYS A 131 10.66 -23.88 -9.79
CA LYS A 131 10.51 -25.09 -10.63
C LYS A 131 11.19 -24.99 -12.00
N ASP A 132 11.37 -23.77 -12.53
CA ASP A 132 11.99 -23.53 -13.83
C ASP A 132 13.53 -23.63 -13.76
N ILE A 133 14.09 -23.51 -12.56
CA ILE A 133 15.53 -23.50 -12.30
C ILE A 133 16.02 -24.84 -11.78
N THR A 134 15.22 -25.55 -10.98
CA THR A 134 15.62 -26.78 -10.32
C THR A 134 14.48 -27.77 -10.20
N LYS A 135 14.82 -29.06 -10.17
CA LYS A 135 13.90 -30.16 -9.84
C LYS A 135 13.93 -30.50 -8.34
N ALA A 136 14.83 -29.89 -7.57
CA ALA A 136 14.91 -30.11 -6.14
C ALA A 136 13.75 -29.41 -5.44
N ASP A 137 13.10 -30.11 -4.51
CA ASP A 137 12.11 -29.52 -3.62
C ASP A 137 12.82 -28.70 -2.51
N ILE A 138 13.22 -27.47 -2.86
CA ILE A 138 14.00 -26.57 -1.98
C ILE A 138 13.19 -26.20 -0.74
N VAL A 139 11.88 -25.99 -0.90
CA VAL A 139 10.95 -25.74 0.21
C VAL A 139 9.77 -26.69 0.03
N PRO A 140 9.66 -27.74 0.85
CA PRO A 140 8.64 -28.77 0.70
C PRO A 140 7.22 -28.19 0.56
N GLY A 141 6.56 -28.54 -0.55
CA GLY A 141 5.19 -28.12 -0.85
C GLY A 141 5.03 -26.71 -1.42
N PHE A 142 6.10 -25.93 -1.63
CA PHE A 142 6.05 -24.57 -2.15
C PHE A 142 6.83 -24.37 -3.47
N GLY A 143 7.67 -25.31 -3.88
CA GLY A 143 8.58 -25.14 -5.01
C GLY A 143 7.91 -24.73 -6.32
N ASP A 144 6.71 -25.22 -6.59
CA ASP A 144 6.01 -24.97 -7.84
C ASP A 144 5.43 -23.55 -7.94
N ILE A 145 5.13 -22.91 -6.83
CA ILE A 145 4.51 -21.59 -6.79
C ILE A 145 5.48 -20.47 -6.42
N MET A 146 6.64 -20.81 -5.85
CA MET A 146 7.60 -19.79 -5.42
C MET A 146 8.22 -19.06 -6.61
N THR A 147 8.22 -17.73 -6.53
CA THR A 147 8.90 -16.85 -7.46
C THR A 147 10.39 -16.83 -7.14
N ALA A 148 11.23 -17.17 -8.13
CA ALA A 148 12.68 -16.99 -8.07
C ALA A 148 13.07 -15.58 -8.49
N SER A 149 12.39 -15.03 -9.51
CA SER A 149 12.60 -13.66 -9.97
C SER A 149 11.33 -13.11 -10.59
N ASN A 150 10.78 -12.06 -9.99
CA ASN A 150 9.69 -11.32 -10.60
C ASN A 150 10.15 -10.73 -11.94
N PHE A 151 9.36 -10.86 -12.98
CA PHE A 151 9.70 -10.48 -14.35
C PHE A 151 10.95 -11.17 -14.92
N GLY A 152 11.49 -12.19 -14.26
CA GLY A 152 12.75 -12.85 -14.66
C GLY A 152 12.63 -13.71 -15.92
N LEU A 153 11.44 -14.16 -16.29
CA LEU A 153 11.19 -14.92 -17.50
C LEU A 153 10.89 -14.04 -18.70
N MET A 154 9.95 -13.08 -18.54
CA MET A 154 9.47 -12.12 -19.57
C MET A 154 9.48 -12.68 -21.01
N ASP A 155 8.63 -13.66 -21.26
CA ASP A 155 8.46 -14.30 -22.59
C ASP A 155 7.77 -13.30 -23.56
N ASP A 156 8.21 -13.28 -24.81
CA ASP A 156 7.63 -12.44 -25.88
C ASP A 156 6.14 -12.70 -26.12
N ARG A 157 5.64 -13.85 -25.70
CA ARG A 157 4.22 -14.26 -25.76
C ARG A 157 3.42 -13.79 -24.54
N ALA A 158 4.03 -13.09 -23.58
CA ALA A 158 3.32 -12.56 -22.43
C ALA A 158 2.29 -11.52 -22.88
N THR A 159 1.05 -11.72 -22.47
CA THR A 159 -0.05 -10.78 -22.76
C THR A 159 -0.04 -9.60 -21.80
N LYS A 160 -0.78 -8.55 -22.13
CA LYS A 160 -0.99 -7.42 -21.18
C LYS A 160 -1.62 -7.87 -19.86
N ALA A 161 -2.46 -8.90 -19.88
CA ALA A 161 -3.05 -9.47 -18.68
C ALA A 161 -2.00 -10.17 -17.80
N ASP A 162 -1.08 -10.91 -18.41
CA ASP A 162 0.03 -11.56 -17.72
C ASP A 162 0.96 -10.52 -17.06
N ILE A 163 1.29 -9.47 -17.79
CA ILE A 163 2.11 -8.36 -17.27
C ILE A 163 1.40 -7.64 -16.13
N ALA A 164 0.09 -7.37 -16.25
CA ALA A 164 -0.69 -6.76 -15.18
C ALA A 164 -0.66 -7.61 -13.90
N LEU A 165 -0.84 -8.91 -14.04
CA LEU A 165 -0.77 -9.84 -12.90
C LEU A 165 0.65 -9.92 -12.33
N GLY A 166 1.70 -9.93 -13.17
CA GLY A 166 3.10 -9.90 -12.72
C GLY A 166 3.43 -8.65 -11.89
N ILE A 167 2.97 -7.47 -12.31
CA ILE A 167 3.13 -6.22 -11.55
C ILE A 167 2.46 -6.33 -10.18
N ILE A 168 1.20 -6.78 -10.14
CA ILE A 168 0.46 -6.96 -8.90
C ILE A 168 1.16 -7.98 -8.00
N ASN A 169 1.55 -9.14 -8.54
CA ASN A 169 2.25 -10.18 -7.81
C ASN A 169 3.53 -9.65 -7.15
N MET A 170 4.40 -8.99 -7.91
CA MET A 170 5.65 -8.43 -7.41
C MET A 170 5.42 -7.45 -6.25
N VAL A 171 4.43 -6.56 -6.38
CA VAL A 171 4.13 -5.58 -5.34
C VAL A 171 3.63 -6.27 -4.07
N PHE A 172 2.66 -7.18 -4.19
CA PHE A 172 2.10 -7.87 -3.03
C PHE A 172 3.06 -8.88 -2.40
N GLU A 173 3.87 -9.58 -3.19
CA GLU A 173 4.90 -10.48 -2.69
C GLU A 173 5.94 -9.71 -1.87
N THR A 174 6.42 -8.57 -2.36
CA THR A 174 7.34 -7.70 -1.63
C THR A 174 6.73 -7.22 -0.31
N ILE A 175 5.50 -6.74 -0.33
CA ILE A 175 4.80 -6.27 0.87
C ILE A 175 4.59 -7.41 1.87
N GLY A 176 4.17 -8.60 1.38
CA GLY A 176 3.98 -9.77 2.20
C GLY A 176 5.27 -10.22 2.89
N MET A 177 6.36 -10.31 2.14
CA MET A 177 7.65 -10.73 2.67
C MET A 177 8.20 -9.78 3.75
N ILE A 178 8.17 -8.46 3.51
CA ILE A 178 8.64 -7.51 4.54
C ILE A 178 7.74 -7.53 5.78
N SER A 179 6.43 -7.77 5.61
CA SER A 179 5.49 -7.89 6.74
C SER A 179 5.79 -9.13 7.58
N ILE A 180 6.08 -10.26 6.95
CA ILE A 180 6.47 -11.51 7.63
C ILE A 180 7.79 -11.32 8.38
N PHE A 181 8.79 -10.68 7.78
CA PHE A 181 10.06 -10.42 8.45
C PHE A 181 9.91 -9.46 9.63
N ALA A 182 9.03 -8.48 9.54
CA ALA A 182 8.75 -7.56 10.63
C ALA A 182 8.02 -8.24 11.81
N ALA A 183 7.30 -9.35 11.56
CA ALA A 183 6.56 -10.09 12.57
C ALA A 183 7.40 -11.15 13.31
N ARG A 184 8.62 -11.42 12.87
CA ARG A 184 9.56 -12.37 13.51
C ARG A 184 10.44 -11.69 14.53
#